data_cdd60b9e850be5108aed7f9514a78ace
#
_entry.id   cdd60b9e850be5108aed7f9514a78ace
#
_cell.length_a   1.000
_cell.length_b   1.000
_cell.length_c   1.000
_cell.angle_alpha   90.00
_cell.angle_beta   90.00
_cell.angle_gamma   90.00
#
_symmetry.space_group_name_H-M   'P 1'
#
loop_
_entity.id
_entity.type
_entity.pdbx_description
1 polymer ?
#
loop_
_entity_poly.entity_id
_entity_poly.type
_entity_poly.pdbx_seq_one_letter_code
_entity_poly.pdbx_strand_id
1 'polypeptide(L)'
;MGLVTKWVGKHSYVYLVKRQGSKVIYKYVGTGTNPATQRMLSAQEEIDSVPSRFSVFFWDTKLENIHLKKNARYVIERILETGNLEAMNWLLRVYTVHTILEVLYMSRTVSEKSRTFWKLWFGEEYA
;
A
#
# COMPACT_ATOMS: atom_id res chain seq x y z
N MET A 1 -13.71 -1.60 -1.15
CA MET A 1 -13.94 -0.85 -2.40
C MET A 1 -12.77 -1.10 -3.35
N GLY A 2 -13.02 -1.43 -4.59
CA GLY A 2 -11.97 -1.77 -5.53
C GLY A 2 -12.37 -1.52 -6.97
N LEU A 3 -11.43 -1.63 -7.89
CA LEU A 3 -11.65 -1.49 -9.32
C LEU A 3 -11.64 -2.86 -9.99
N VAL A 4 -12.60 -3.08 -10.88
CA VAL A 4 -12.75 -4.33 -11.64
C VAL A 4 -12.78 -3.98 -13.12
N THR A 5 -12.03 -4.74 -13.92
CA THR A 5 -12.01 -4.59 -15.38
C THR A 5 -12.84 -5.71 -16.01
N LYS A 6 -13.78 -5.33 -16.88
CA LYS A 6 -14.57 -6.29 -17.67
C LYS A 6 -14.24 -6.13 -19.14
N TRP A 7 -14.06 -7.24 -19.83
CA TRP A 7 -13.75 -7.26 -21.24
C TRP A 7 -14.96 -7.64 -22.07
N VAL A 8 -15.23 -6.85 -23.11
CA VAL A 8 -16.26 -7.15 -24.11
C VAL A 8 -15.58 -7.08 -25.46
N GLY A 9 -15.26 -8.26 -26.04
CA GLY A 9 -14.47 -8.35 -27.25
C GLY A 9 -13.07 -7.78 -27.05
N LYS A 10 -12.70 -6.73 -27.80
CA LYS A 10 -11.40 -6.08 -27.71
C LYS A 10 -11.40 -4.86 -26.77
N HIS A 11 -12.56 -4.54 -26.19
CA HIS A 11 -12.71 -3.36 -25.35
C HIS A 11 -12.76 -3.73 -23.88
N SER A 12 -12.08 -2.95 -23.06
CA SER A 12 -12.11 -3.09 -21.59
C SER A 12 -12.86 -1.92 -20.98
N TYR A 13 -13.64 -2.25 -19.95
CA TYR A 13 -14.42 -1.27 -19.18
C TYR A 13 -14.12 -1.45 -17.72
N VAL A 14 -13.87 -0.33 -17.02
CA VAL A 14 -13.50 -0.36 -15.60
C VAL A 14 -14.66 0.13 -14.75
N TYR A 15 -14.96 -0.62 -13.70
CA TYR A 15 -16.03 -0.33 -12.75
C TYR A 15 -15.47 -0.21 -11.35
N LEU A 16 -15.99 0.74 -10.59
CA LEU A 16 -15.75 0.84 -9.15
C LEU A 16 -16.75 -0.06 -8.46
N VAL A 17 -16.28 -1.02 -7.67
CA VAL A 17 -17.12 -1.97 -6.94
C VAL A 17 -17.17 -1.53 -5.49
N LYS A 18 -18.39 -1.32 -4.99
CA LYS A 18 -18.64 -0.91 -3.62
C LYS A 18 -19.64 -1.86 -2.97
N ARG A 19 -19.35 -2.31 -1.77
CA ARG A 19 -20.25 -3.13 -0.99
C ARG A 19 -21.11 -2.23 -0.10
N GLN A 20 -22.43 -2.34 -0.24
CA GLN A 20 -23.38 -1.60 0.56
C GLN A 20 -24.37 -2.58 1.21
N GLY A 21 -24.11 -2.93 2.46
CA GLY A 21 -24.86 -3.98 3.13
C GLY A 21 -24.63 -5.33 2.47
N SER A 22 -25.73 -6.01 2.10
CA SER A 22 -25.66 -7.29 1.37
C SER A 22 -25.56 -7.12 -0.15
N LYS A 23 -25.63 -5.87 -0.65
CA LYS A 23 -25.61 -5.58 -2.08
C LYS A 23 -24.21 -5.13 -2.53
N VAL A 24 -23.85 -5.52 -3.76
CA VAL A 24 -22.63 -5.08 -4.43
C VAL A 24 -23.05 -4.12 -5.55
N ILE A 25 -22.54 -2.89 -5.50
CA ILE A 25 -22.86 -1.86 -6.46
C ILE A 25 -21.66 -1.63 -7.38
N TYR A 26 -21.92 -1.63 -8.69
CA TYR A 26 -20.93 -1.36 -9.73
C TYR A 26 -21.17 0.02 -10.31
N LYS A 27 -20.16 0.88 -10.27
CA LYS A 27 -20.24 2.19 -10.89
C LYS A 27 -19.24 2.26 -12.04
N TYR A 28 -19.71 2.59 -13.24
CA TYR A 28 -18.87 2.74 -14.41
C TYR A 28 -17.89 3.90 -14.21
N VAL A 29 -16.60 3.65 -14.43
CA VAL A 29 -15.53 4.65 -14.27
C VAL A 29 -15.05 5.15 -15.63
N GLY A 30 -14.80 4.23 -16.57
CA GLY A 30 -14.31 4.58 -17.88
C GLY A 30 -13.76 3.37 -18.64
N THR A 31 -13.32 3.62 -19.87
CA THR A 31 -12.68 2.57 -20.66
C THR A 31 -11.26 2.33 -20.16
N GLY A 32 -10.74 1.12 -20.38
CA GLY A 32 -9.39 0.76 -19.97
C GLY A 32 -8.28 1.55 -20.67
N THR A 33 -8.61 2.23 -21.80
CA THR A 33 -7.66 3.05 -22.54
C THR A 33 -7.67 4.53 -22.12
N ASN A 34 -8.64 4.94 -21.30
CA ASN A 34 -8.75 6.31 -20.83
C ASN A 34 -7.60 6.63 -19.85
N PRO A 35 -6.82 7.71 -20.06
CA PRO A 35 -5.70 8.05 -19.18
C PRO A 35 -6.11 8.25 -17.71
N ALA A 36 -7.27 8.83 -17.44
CA ALA A 36 -7.76 8.99 -16.07
C ALA A 36 -8.05 7.64 -15.41
N THR A 37 -8.67 6.72 -16.16
CA THR A 37 -8.94 5.36 -15.68
C THR A 37 -7.64 4.60 -15.42
N GLN A 38 -6.65 4.73 -16.31
CA GLN A 38 -5.35 4.10 -16.13
C GLN A 38 -4.64 4.61 -14.88
N ARG A 39 -4.75 5.91 -14.57
CA ARG A 39 -4.19 6.48 -13.34
C ARG A 39 -4.86 5.92 -12.10
N MET A 40 -6.17 5.71 -12.14
CA MET A 40 -6.90 5.08 -11.03
C MET A 40 -6.48 3.63 -10.81
N LEU A 41 -6.30 2.87 -11.90
CA LEU A 41 -5.82 1.48 -11.83
C LEU A 41 -4.40 1.41 -11.27
N SER A 42 -3.52 2.30 -11.69
CA SER A 42 -2.15 2.37 -11.19
C SER A 42 -2.12 2.71 -9.70
N ALA A 43 -2.95 3.66 -9.26
CA ALA A 43 -3.04 4.01 -7.84
C ALA A 43 -3.56 2.83 -7.00
N GLN A 44 -4.53 2.08 -7.52
CA GLN A 44 -5.04 0.89 -6.85
C GLN A 44 -3.98 -0.20 -6.73
N GLU A 45 -3.19 -0.38 -7.79
CA GLU A 45 -2.09 -1.35 -7.81
C GLU A 45 -1.03 -1.01 -6.76
N GLU A 46 -0.72 0.28 -6.58
CA GLU A 46 0.22 0.72 -5.55
C GLU A 46 -0.26 0.44 -4.13
N ILE A 47 -1.58 0.39 -3.91
CA ILE A 47 -2.17 0.11 -2.60
C ILE A 47 -2.26 -1.41 -2.36
N ASP A 48 -2.45 -2.20 -3.42
CA ASP A 48 -2.67 -3.65 -3.31
C ASP A 48 -1.38 -4.47 -3.25
N SER A 49 -0.26 -3.90 -3.68
CA SER A 49 1.02 -4.62 -3.70
C SER A 49 2.19 -3.66 -3.49
N VAL A 50 3.35 -4.23 -3.16
CA VAL A 50 4.57 -3.42 -3.00
C VAL A 50 5.03 -2.94 -4.38
N PRO A 51 5.16 -1.62 -4.58
CA PRO A 51 5.67 -1.10 -5.85
C PRO A 51 7.08 -1.60 -6.16
N SER A 52 7.35 -1.87 -7.44
CA SER A 52 8.66 -2.38 -7.87
C SER A 52 9.82 -1.45 -7.53
N ARG A 53 9.57 -0.13 -7.45
CA ARG A 53 10.60 0.84 -7.08
C ARG A 53 11.11 0.68 -5.65
N PHE A 54 10.40 -0.08 -4.81
CA PHE A 54 10.80 -0.37 -3.43
C PHE A 54 11.41 -1.75 -3.27
N SER A 55 11.66 -2.47 -4.37
CA SER A 55 12.22 -3.83 -4.33
C SER A 55 13.55 -3.92 -3.58
N VAL A 56 14.33 -2.85 -3.61
CA VAL A 56 15.63 -2.79 -2.93
C VAL A 56 15.51 -2.97 -1.41
N PHE A 57 14.36 -2.62 -0.82
CA PHE A 57 14.14 -2.78 0.61
C PHE A 57 13.73 -4.20 1.00
N PHE A 58 13.39 -5.03 0.01
CA PHE A 58 12.92 -6.41 0.20
C PHE A 58 13.82 -7.40 -0.54
N TRP A 59 15.13 -7.21 -0.40
CA TRP A 59 16.16 -7.96 -1.13
C TRP A 59 16.16 -9.46 -0.86
N ASP A 60 15.59 -9.89 0.26
CA ASP A 60 15.57 -11.29 0.69
C ASP A 60 14.32 -12.05 0.25
N THR A 61 13.42 -11.42 -0.49
CA THR A 61 12.20 -12.07 -0.97
C THR A 61 11.74 -11.45 -2.29
N LYS A 62 10.88 -12.17 -3.00
CA LYS A 62 10.25 -11.65 -4.22
C LYS A 62 9.03 -10.82 -3.86
N LEU A 63 8.83 -9.68 -4.52
CA LEU A 63 7.69 -8.79 -4.24
C LEU A 63 6.35 -9.50 -4.44
N GLU A 64 6.25 -10.39 -5.41
CA GLU A 64 5.03 -11.16 -5.69
C GLU A 64 4.62 -12.07 -4.54
N ASN A 65 5.55 -12.42 -3.65
CA ASN A 65 5.29 -13.27 -2.49
C ASN A 65 4.92 -12.47 -1.24
N ILE A 66 4.92 -11.14 -1.32
CA ILE A 66 4.59 -10.28 -0.18
C ILE A 66 3.11 -9.95 -0.18
N HIS A 67 2.41 -10.31 0.90
CA HIS A 67 1.01 -9.98 1.11
C HIS A 67 0.92 -8.84 2.13
N LEU A 68 0.37 -7.71 1.71
CA LEU A 68 0.35 -6.50 2.55
C LEU A 68 -0.40 -6.71 3.87
N LYS A 69 -1.43 -7.56 3.90
CA LYS A 69 -2.14 -7.86 5.15
C LYS A 69 -1.44 -8.91 5.99
N LYS A 70 -1.06 -10.04 5.40
CA LYS A 70 -0.41 -11.14 6.13
C LYS A 70 1.00 -10.78 6.59
N ASN A 71 1.72 -10.04 5.77
CA ASN A 71 3.10 -9.68 6.03
C ASN A 71 3.24 -8.20 6.44
N ALA A 72 2.17 -7.60 7.00
CA ALA A 72 2.16 -6.19 7.37
C ALA A 72 3.34 -5.81 8.25
N ARG A 73 3.60 -6.57 9.30
CA ARG A 73 4.71 -6.32 10.20
C ARG A 73 6.05 -6.34 9.48
N TYR A 74 6.27 -7.33 8.62
CA TYR A 74 7.50 -7.46 7.84
C TYR A 74 7.70 -6.25 6.92
N VAL A 75 6.64 -5.85 6.19
CA VAL A 75 6.70 -4.71 5.28
C VAL A 75 7.03 -3.43 6.04
N ILE A 76 6.32 -3.18 7.15
CA ILE A 76 6.53 -2.00 7.97
C ILE A 76 7.94 -1.97 8.56
N GLU A 77 8.41 -3.09 9.11
CA GLU A 77 9.76 -3.18 9.68
C GLU A 77 10.85 -2.87 8.66
N ARG A 78 10.71 -3.40 7.43
CA ARG A 78 11.69 -3.15 6.37
C ARG A 78 11.75 -1.68 5.98
N ILE A 79 10.59 -1.03 5.83
CA ILE A 79 10.54 0.40 5.48
C ILE A 79 11.07 1.25 6.63
N LEU A 80 10.77 0.91 7.87
CA LEU A 80 11.29 1.65 9.03
C LEU A 80 12.80 1.54 9.14
N GLU A 81 13.37 0.39 8.83
CA GLU A 81 14.81 0.16 8.98
C GLU A 81 15.62 0.68 7.79
N THR A 82 15.16 0.45 6.57
CA THR A 82 15.95 0.72 5.37
C THR A 82 15.30 1.67 4.38
N GLY A 83 14.03 2.04 4.59
CA GLY A 83 13.29 2.87 3.66
C GLY A 83 13.65 4.35 3.74
N ASN A 84 13.03 5.12 2.85
CA ASN A 84 13.19 6.57 2.79
C ASN A 84 11.82 7.25 2.95
N LEU A 85 11.78 8.57 2.81
CA LEU A 85 10.55 9.32 2.97
C LEU A 85 9.50 8.96 1.91
N GLU A 86 9.93 8.66 0.69
CA GLU A 86 9.02 8.23 -0.37
C GLU A 86 8.34 6.91 0.01
N ALA A 87 9.12 5.95 0.51
CA ALA A 87 8.60 4.67 0.97
C ALA A 87 7.66 4.84 2.17
N MET A 88 7.99 5.74 3.09
CA MET A 88 7.11 6.04 4.23
C MET A 88 5.81 6.67 3.78
N ASN A 89 5.83 7.57 2.79
CA ASN A 89 4.60 8.14 2.24
C ASN A 89 3.70 7.07 1.63
N TRP A 90 4.28 6.09 0.95
CA TRP A 90 3.54 4.94 0.44
C TRP A 90 2.96 4.11 1.59
N LEU A 91 3.77 3.85 2.61
CA LEU A 91 3.37 3.07 3.78
C LEU A 91 2.14 3.67 4.48
N LEU A 92 2.10 5.02 4.57
CA LEU A 92 0.97 5.75 5.15
C LEU A 92 -0.32 5.66 4.34
N ARG A 93 -0.23 5.32 3.06
CA ARG A 93 -1.41 5.06 2.22
C ARG A 93 -1.95 3.66 2.45
N VAL A 94 -1.09 2.71 2.77
CA VAL A 94 -1.44 1.29 2.91
C VAL A 94 -1.89 0.96 4.33
N TYR A 95 -1.20 1.52 5.32
CA TYR A 95 -1.45 1.24 6.73
C TYR A 95 -1.77 2.52 7.49
N THR A 96 -2.50 2.39 8.60
CA THR A 96 -2.79 3.53 9.46
C THR A 96 -1.53 3.93 10.24
N VAL A 97 -1.47 5.21 10.65
CA VAL A 97 -0.38 5.71 11.51
C VAL A 97 -0.27 4.88 12.79
N HIS A 98 -1.42 4.53 13.38
CA HIS A 98 -1.46 3.70 14.59
C HIS A 98 -0.77 2.35 14.38
N THR A 99 -1.05 1.68 13.27
CA THR A 99 -0.43 0.40 12.95
C THR A 99 1.09 0.52 12.78
N ILE A 100 1.53 1.56 12.08
CA ILE A 100 2.96 1.80 11.86
C ILE A 100 3.67 2.10 13.18
N LEU A 101 3.09 2.94 14.03
CA LEU A 101 3.68 3.27 15.34
C LEU A 101 3.72 2.06 16.26
N GLU A 102 2.69 1.22 16.23
CA GLU A 102 2.68 -0.01 16.99
C GLU A 102 3.86 -0.90 16.63
N VAL A 103 4.12 -1.09 15.33
CA VAL A 103 5.27 -1.86 14.87
C VAL A 103 6.58 -1.17 15.29
N LEU A 104 6.65 0.16 15.16
CA LEU A 104 7.84 0.92 15.53
C LEU A 104 8.24 0.72 16.99
N TYR A 105 7.27 0.73 17.91
CA TYR A 105 7.53 0.56 19.33
C TYR A 105 7.72 -0.88 19.75
N MET A 106 7.06 -1.84 19.07
CA MET A 106 7.05 -3.24 19.48
C MET A 106 8.09 -4.09 18.76
N SER A 107 8.64 -3.62 17.64
CA SER A 107 9.56 -4.41 16.83
C SER A 107 10.92 -4.57 17.52
N ARG A 108 11.45 -5.78 17.43
CA ARG A 108 12.81 -6.08 17.90
C ARG A 108 13.86 -5.98 16.79
N THR A 109 13.40 -5.92 15.53
CA THR A 109 14.30 -5.88 14.37
C THR A 109 14.65 -4.46 13.93
N VAL A 110 13.84 -3.48 14.32
CA VAL A 110 14.12 -2.06 14.01
C VAL A 110 15.18 -1.56 14.99
N SER A 111 16.27 -1.02 14.46
CA SER A 111 17.37 -0.50 15.27
C SER A 111 16.96 0.75 16.07
N GLU A 112 17.71 1.03 17.14
CA GLU A 112 17.47 2.23 17.96
C GLU A 112 17.65 3.51 17.14
N LYS A 113 18.59 3.52 16.22
CA LYS A 113 18.84 4.66 15.32
C LYS A 113 17.62 4.95 14.45
N SER A 114 17.09 3.92 13.80
CA SER A 114 15.91 4.04 12.95
C SER A 114 14.68 4.41 13.77
N ARG A 115 14.53 3.80 14.95
CA ARG A 115 13.42 4.10 15.85
C ARG A 115 13.43 5.55 16.29
N THR A 116 14.58 6.07 16.69
CA THR A 116 14.73 7.46 17.10
C THR A 116 14.39 8.42 15.96
N PHE A 117 14.88 8.12 14.76
CA PHE A 117 14.59 8.94 13.58
C PHE A 117 13.09 9.03 13.33
N TRP A 118 12.39 7.90 13.31
CA TRP A 118 10.97 7.88 13.00
C TRP A 118 10.11 8.46 14.12
N LYS A 119 10.50 8.30 15.36
CA LYS A 119 9.81 8.97 16.48
C LYS A 119 9.86 10.48 16.32
N LEU A 120 11.00 11.02 15.95
CA LEU A 120 11.15 12.44 15.70
C LEU A 120 10.34 12.90 14.49
N TRP A 121 10.32 12.07 13.43
CA TRP A 121 9.60 12.39 12.21
C TRP A 121 8.08 12.43 12.42
N PHE A 122 7.55 11.48 13.18
CA PHE A 122 6.12 11.46 13.50
C PHE A 122 5.70 12.51 14.52
N GLY A 123 6.62 12.96 15.35
CA GLY A 123 6.34 13.90 16.42
C GLY A 123 5.79 13.24 17.68
N GLU A 124 5.85 13.95 18.80
CA GLU A 124 5.45 13.41 20.11
C GLU A 124 3.95 13.13 20.20
N GLU A 125 3.14 13.85 19.46
CA GLU A 125 1.69 13.69 19.47
C GLU A 125 1.22 12.31 18.97
N TYR A 126 2.08 11.60 18.26
CA TYR A 126 1.78 10.26 17.78
C TYR A 126 2.34 9.17 18.69
N ALA A 127 3.18 9.56 19.63
CA ALA A 127 3.83 8.62 20.55
C ALA A 127 2.89 8.29 21.79
#